data_bac353f422946379ffa73b634a32789c
#
_entry.id   bac353f422946379ffa73b634a32789c
#
_cell.length_a   1.000
_cell.length_b   1.000
_cell.length_c   1.000
_cell.angle_alpha   90.00
_cell.angle_beta   90.00
_cell.angle_gamma   90.00
#
_symmetry.space_group_name_H-M   'P 1'
#
loop_
_entity.id
_entity.type
_entity.pdbx_description
1 polymer ?
#
loop_
_entity_poly.entity_id
_entity_poly.type
_entity_poly.pdbx_seq_one_letter_code
_entity_poly.pdbx_strand_id
1 'polypeptide(L)'
;MSEFRTEKDSLGEVNVPADALWGAQTQRAIDNFPVSGQPMPSAFIAAVARIKQAAAEANASLGYLDNEKRDAIVEACEQLVNGEYADQFPVDRYQTGSGTSTNMNVNEVIAAVAARAGVEVNANDHVNMSQSSNDVIPTAIHVSAVTTVQTRLLPALSHLCGMIYEREALFSEQVKTGRTHLMDAMPVTLGQELRTWREQLLATEKRVEAAVDDLMSLPQGGTAVGTGVNAPDEFAGQFVKFLATDTGYHFRSLEHKFVGQSAIDSPVALSAQLRGVAIVLTKIANDLRWMNSGPIHGLAEISLPALQPGSSIMPGKVNPVIPESVAMASAQVMGLDTTVALAGQSGNFQLNVMLPLVGANLLDMVDLLSNASSILANKAIKGFSVNEDNLNAGVGRNPVLVTALNPEIGYALAADIAKEAYRTGRPVIDVAEERSGLDRPRLEALMDPLKLTRGGVS
;
A
#
# COMPACT_ATOMS: atom_id res chain seq x y z
N MET A 1 -19.84 -23.32 30.81
CA MET A 1 -18.56 -24.01 30.61
C MET A 1 -18.58 -24.44 29.17
N SER A 2 -17.64 -24.00 28.37
CA SER A 2 -17.49 -24.47 26.99
C SER A 2 -17.23 -25.98 27.06
N GLU A 3 -18.04 -26.75 26.34
CA GLU A 3 -17.77 -28.19 26.19
C GLU A 3 -16.50 -28.33 25.34
N PHE A 4 -15.68 -29.33 25.67
CA PHE A 4 -14.49 -29.69 24.94
C PHE A 4 -14.70 -31.08 24.32
N ARG A 5 -14.13 -31.27 23.12
CA ARG A 5 -13.94 -32.59 22.54
C ARG A 5 -12.44 -32.93 22.58
N THR A 6 -12.14 -34.22 22.66
CA THR A 6 -10.75 -34.73 22.64
C THR A 6 -10.39 -35.03 21.19
N GLU A 7 -9.33 -34.37 20.70
CA GLU A 7 -8.69 -34.65 19.42
C GLU A 7 -7.33 -35.30 19.65
N LYS A 8 -6.77 -35.95 18.61
CA LYS A 8 -5.48 -36.65 18.70
C LYS A 8 -4.62 -36.37 17.49
N ASP A 9 -3.35 -36.11 17.74
CA ASP A 9 -2.28 -36.07 16.72
C ASP A 9 -1.11 -36.98 17.09
N SER A 10 0.02 -36.87 16.41
CA SER A 10 1.21 -37.68 16.66
C SER A 10 1.85 -37.47 18.05
N LEU A 11 1.52 -36.35 18.73
CA LEU A 11 2.02 -36.03 20.08
C LEU A 11 1.06 -36.45 21.18
N GLY A 12 -0.12 -36.96 20.86
CA GLY A 12 -1.13 -37.45 21.80
C GLY A 12 -2.43 -36.67 21.79
N GLU A 13 -3.19 -36.77 22.87
CA GLU A 13 -4.52 -36.12 22.99
C GLU A 13 -4.41 -34.65 23.36
N VAL A 14 -5.37 -33.85 22.89
CA VAL A 14 -5.54 -32.44 23.21
C VAL A 14 -7.03 -32.09 23.25
N ASN A 15 -7.43 -31.22 24.15
CA ASN A 15 -8.79 -30.74 24.26
C ASN A 15 -9.01 -29.54 23.33
N VAL A 16 -10.00 -29.65 22.45
CA VAL A 16 -10.39 -28.62 21.51
C VAL A 16 -11.82 -28.16 21.86
N PRO A 17 -12.17 -26.85 21.80
CA PRO A 17 -13.56 -26.43 22.01
C PRO A 17 -14.52 -27.20 21.11
N ALA A 18 -15.65 -27.62 21.64
CA ALA A 18 -16.55 -28.54 20.95
C ALA A 18 -17.15 -27.94 19.66
N ASP A 19 -17.29 -26.61 19.61
CA ASP A 19 -17.83 -25.84 18.49
C ASP A 19 -16.77 -25.44 17.46
N ALA A 20 -15.48 -25.58 17.78
CA ALA A 20 -14.39 -25.25 16.86
C ALA A 20 -14.34 -26.22 15.68
N LEU A 21 -14.01 -25.69 14.49
CA LEU A 21 -13.78 -26.49 13.29
C LEU A 21 -12.32 -26.98 13.16
N TRP A 22 -11.42 -26.32 13.86
CA TRP A 22 -10.02 -26.73 13.87
C TRP A 22 -9.81 -27.98 14.73
N GLY A 23 -8.71 -28.68 14.49
CA GLY A 23 -8.33 -29.91 15.16
C GLY A 23 -7.13 -29.74 16.12
N ALA A 24 -6.45 -30.86 16.37
CA ALA A 24 -5.38 -30.95 17.35
C ALA A 24 -4.17 -30.06 17.07
N GLN A 25 -3.72 -29.98 15.81
CA GLN A 25 -2.52 -29.23 15.46
C GLN A 25 -2.73 -27.72 15.64
N THR A 26 -3.90 -27.21 15.24
CA THR A 26 -4.26 -25.82 15.46
C THR A 26 -4.39 -25.48 16.94
N GLN A 27 -5.03 -26.35 17.74
CA GLN A 27 -5.15 -26.12 19.18
C GLN A 27 -3.78 -25.99 19.84
N ARG A 28 -2.82 -26.89 19.51
CA ARG A 28 -1.45 -26.76 20.00
C ARG A 28 -0.77 -25.46 19.58
N ALA A 29 -1.04 -24.99 18.38
CA ALA A 29 -0.49 -23.70 17.92
C ALA A 29 -1.07 -22.52 18.72
N ILE A 30 -2.36 -22.54 19.04
CA ILE A 30 -2.99 -21.53 19.91
C ILE A 30 -2.36 -21.54 21.29
N ASP A 31 -2.17 -22.71 21.86
CA ASP A 31 -1.60 -22.88 23.21
C ASP A 31 -0.11 -22.47 23.26
N ASN A 32 0.64 -22.71 22.19
CA ASN A 32 2.08 -22.42 22.10
C ASN A 32 2.41 -20.96 21.77
N PHE A 33 1.55 -20.23 21.06
CA PHE A 33 1.88 -18.91 20.51
C PHE A 33 0.94 -17.77 20.96
N PRO A 34 0.69 -17.59 22.28
CA PRO A 34 -0.09 -16.43 22.75
C PRO A 34 0.79 -15.17 22.78
N VAL A 35 1.18 -14.62 21.61
CA VAL A 35 2.19 -13.55 21.51
C VAL A 35 1.55 -12.17 21.35
N SER A 36 0.74 -11.97 20.33
CA SER A 36 0.13 -10.66 20.04
C SER A 36 -1.39 -10.64 20.18
N GLY A 37 -2.03 -11.79 20.13
CA GLY A 37 -3.48 -11.91 20.05
C GLY A 37 -4.05 -11.47 18.68
N GLN A 38 -3.19 -11.27 17.67
CA GLN A 38 -3.59 -10.88 16.33
C GLN A 38 -3.42 -12.07 15.37
N PRO A 39 -4.51 -12.57 14.78
CA PRO A 39 -4.44 -13.66 13.81
C PRO A 39 -3.85 -13.19 12.48
N MET A 40 -3.62 -14.13 11.57
CA MET A 40 -3.30 -13.81 10.18
C MET A 40 -4.44 -13.03 9.53
N PRO A 41 -4.15 -12.05 8.65
CA PRO A 41 -5.18 -11.30 7.92
C PRO A 41 -6.12 -12.22 7.12
N SER A 42 -7.40 -11.87 7.03
CA SER A 42 -8.42 -12.65 6.29
C SER A 42 -8.05 -12.86 4.82
N ALA A 43 -7.42 -11.88 4.18
CA ALA A 43 -6.93 -12.00 2.80
C ALA A 43 -5.84 -13.08 2.66
N PHE A 44 -5.03 -13.30 3.71
CA PHE A 44 -4.05 -14.37 3.71
C PHE A 44 -4.73 -15.75 3.83
N ILE A 45 -5.71 -15.88 4.71
CA ILE A 45 -6.50 -17.12 4.85
C ILE A 45 -7.23 -17.44 3.54
N ALA A 46 -7.85 -16.44 2.91
CA ALA A 46 -8.50 -16.62 1.60
C ALA A 46 -7.49 -17.07 0.52
N ALA A 47 -6.26 -16.55 0.53
CA ALA A 47 -5.22 -16.99 -0.41
C ALA A 47 -4.81 -18.45 -0.16
N VAL A 48 -4.66 -18.87 1.12
CA VAL A 48 -4.38 -20.29 1.43
C VAL A 48 -5.54 -21.18 0.96
N ALA A 49 -6.81 -20.77 1.18
CA ALA A 49 -7.97 -21.52 0.71
C ALA A 49 -7.99 -21.66 -0.82
N ARG A 50 -7.70 -20.58 -1.59
CA ARG A 50 -7.57 -20.67 -3.07
C ARG A 50 -6.46 -21.61 -3.51
N ILE A 51 -5.35 -21.65 -2.79
CA ILE A 51 -4.25 -22.60 -3.04
C ILE A 51 -4.75 -24.03 -2.83
N LYS A 52 -5.50 -24.30 -1.76
CA LYS A 52 -6.07 -25.63 -1.49
C LYS A 52 -7.07 -26.04 -2.55
N GLN A 53 -7.93 -25.14 -2.98
CA GLN A 53 -8.86 -25.34 -4.10
C GLN A 53 -8.10 -25.73 -5.37
N ALA A 54 -7.17 -24.92 -5.84
CA ALA A 54 -6.39 -25.17 -7.05
C ALA A 54 -5.56 -26.46 -6.96
N ALA A 55 -5.05 -26.79 -5.77
CA ALA A 55 -4.31 -28.03 -5.54
C ALA A 55 -5.23 -29.26 -5.61
N ALA A 56 -6.45 -29.21 -5.05
CA ALA A 56 -7.42 -30.28 -5.13
C ALA A 56 -7.84 -30.54 -6.59
N GLU A 57 -8.13 -29.48 -7.35
CA GLU A 57 -8.45 -29.57 -8.78
C GLU A 57 -7.28 -30.15 -9.59
N ALA A 58 -6.05 -29.70 -9.33
CA ALA A 58 -4.85 -30.24 -9.98
C ALA A 58 -4.66 -31.73 -9.69
N ASN A 59 -4.74 -32.14 -8.42
CA ASN A 59 -4.59 -33.53 -8.02
C ASN A 59 -5.70 -34.42 -8.62
N ALA A 60 -6.94 -33.96 -8.69
CA ALA A 60 -8.05 -34.67 -9.30
C ALA A 60 -7.84 -34.81 -10.84
N SER A 61 -7.42 -33.73 -11.50
CA SER A 61 -7.14 -33.76 -12.96
C SER A 61 -6.02 -34.74 -13.33
N LEU A 62 -5.10 -34.98 -12.39
CA LEU A 62 -4.00 -35.93 -12.54
C LEU A 62 -4.35 -37.36 -12.04
N GLY A 63 -5.57 -37.57 -11.52
CA GLY A 63 -6.06 -38.89 -11.05
C GLY A 63 -5.58 -39.29 -9.65
N TYR A 64 -5.02 -38.39 -8.84
CA TYR A 64 -4.55 -38.67 -7.47
C TYR A 64 -5.61 -38.45 -6.41
N LEU A 65 -6.61 -37.58 -6.68
CA LEU A 65 -7.73 -37.31 -5.80
C LEU A 65 -9.04 -37.67 -6.49
N ASP A 66 -9.95 -38.37 -5.80
CA ASP A 66 -11.27 -38.64 -6.35
C ASP A 66 -12.14 -37.38 -6.46
N ASN A 67 -13.11 -37.41 -7.41
CA ASN A 67 -13.91 -36.21 -7.70
C ASN A 67 -14.81 -35.80 -6.54
N GLU A 68 -15.34 -36.74 -5.73
CA GLU A 68 -16.24 -36.45 -4.62
C GLU A 68 -15.48 -35.64 -3.55
N LYS A 69 -14.25 -36.04 -3.19
CA LYS A 69 -13.41 -35.30 -2.25
C LYS A 69 -12.93 -33.98 -2.82
N ARG A 70 -12.57 -33.94 -4.13
CA ARG A 70 -12.23 -32.68 -4.80
C ARG A 70 -13.37 -31.69 -4.67
N ASP A 71 -14.59 -32.08 -5.01
CA ASP A 71 -15.78 -31.21 -5.00
C ASP A 71 -16.06 -30.68 -3.58
N ALA A 72 -15.98 -31.55 -2.57
CA ALA A 72 -16.13 -31.16 -1.17
C ALA A 72 -15.05 -30.17 -0.68
N ILE A 73 -13.79 -30.37 -1.08
CA ILE A 73 -12.69 -29.44 -0.75
C ILE A 73 -12.91 -28.10 -1.46
N VAL A 74 -13.27 -28.09 -2.74
CA VAL A 74 -13.52 -26.87 -3.52
C VAL A 74 -14.66 -26.08 -2.89
N GLU A 75 -15.80 -26.70 -2.59
CA GLU A 75 -16.95 -26.02 -1.95
C GLU A 75 -16.58 -25.44 -0.58
N ALA A 76 -15.83 -26.18 0.26
CA ALA A 76 -15.35 -25.67 1.52
C ALA A 76 -14.40 -24.47 1.33
N CYS A 77 -13.49 -24.53 0.35
CA CYS A 77 -12.59 -23.42 0.04
C CYS A 77 -13.34 -22.16 -0.41
N GLU A 78 -14.37 -22.29 -1.24
CA GLU A 78 -15.21 -21.17 -1.70
C GLU A 78 -15.90 -20.48 -0.51
N GLN A 79 -16.42 -21.23 0.46
CA GLN A 79 -17.00 -20.68 1.69
C GLN A 79 -15.98 -19.88 2.49
N LEU A 80 -14.74 -20.40 2.64
CA LEU A 80 -13.67 -19.69 3.34
C LEU A 80 -13.25 -18.41 2.60
N VAL A 81 -13.14 -18.45 1.28
CA VAL A 81 -12.81 -17.28 0.43
C VAL A 81 -13.87 -16.19 0.57
N ASN A 82 -15.14 -16.58 0.71
CA ASN A 82 -16.26 -15.66 0.93
C ASN A 82 -16.34 -15.10 2.35
N GLY A 83 -15.42 -15.51 3.24
CA GLY A 83 -15.32 -15.02 4.62
C GLY A 83 -16.23 -15.76 5.61
N GLU A 84 -16.82 -16.88 5.21
CA GLU A 84 -17.49 -17.76 6.15
C GLU A 84 -16.47 -18.37 7.12
N TYR A 85 -16.90 -18.65 8.33
CA TYR A 85 -16.04 -19.22 9.38
C TYR A 85 -14.80 -18.38 9.74
N ALA A 86 -14.86 -17.06 9.60
CA ALA A 86 -13.71 -16.16 9.83
C ALA A 86 -13.14 -16.28 11.28
N ASP A 87 -13.97 -16.64 12.24
CA ASP A 87 -13.61 -16.89 13.64
C ASP A 87 -12.85 -18.22 13.89
N GLN A 88 -12.75 -19.06 12.86
CA GLN A 88 -12.09 -20.37 12.94
C GLN A 88 -10.58 -20.33 12.64
N PHE A 89 -10.00 -19.12 12.53
CA PHE A 89 -8.58 -18.93 12.24
C PHE A 89 -7.87 -18.09 13.32
N PRO A 90 -7.82 -18.59 14.58
CA PRO A 90 -7.33 -17.82 15.72
C PRO A 90 -5.81 -17.84 15.91
N VAL A 91 -5.07 -18.56 15.07
CA VAL A 91 -3.61 -18.71 15.23
C VAL A 91 -2.91 -17.36 15.08
N ASP A 92 -2.08 -17.00 16.10
CA ASP A 92 -1.33 -15.75 16.12
C ASP A 92 -0.40 -15.60 14.90
N ARG A 93 -0.22 -14.38 14.41
CA ARG A 93 0.74 -14.09 13.33
C ARG A 93 2.19 -14.39 13.71
N TYR A 94 2.54 -14.34 14.98
CA TYR A 94 3.84 -14.75 15.53
C TYR A 94 3.78 -16.21 15.94
N GLN A 95 3.84 -17.11 14.96
CA GLN A 95 3.72 -18.55 15.06
C GLN A 95 4.98 -19.25 14.58
N THR A 96 4.94 -20.55 14.27
CA THR A 96 6.08 -21.22 13.63
C THR A 96 6.47 -20.51 12.34
N GLY A 97 7.75 -20.24 12.15
CA GLY A 97 8.26 -19.36 11.10
C GLY A 97 7.99 -19.81 9.67
N SER A 98 7.75 -21.11 9.45
CA SER A 98 7.30 -21.67 8.17
C SER A 98 5.81 -21.45 7.88
N GLY A 99 5.02 -20.97 8.86
CA GLY A 99 3.57 -20.82 8.74
C GLY A 99 2.78 -22.14 8.77
N THR A 100 3.41 -23.24 9.17
CA THR A 100 2.74 -24.55 9.25
C THR A 100 1.49 -24.50 10.12
N SER A 101 1.49 -23.71 11.18
CA SER A 101 0.33 -23.56 12.07
C SER A 101 -0.89 -23.02 11.30
N THR A 102 -0.72 -22.00 10.50
CA THR A 102 -1.80 -21.45 9.64
C THR A 102 -2.18 -22.45 8.54
N ASN A 103 -1.20 -23.08 7.87
CA ASN A 103 -1.49 -24.08 6.84
C ASN A 103 -2.37 -25.21 7.39
N MET A 104 -2.01 -25.75 8.57
CA MET A 104 -2.79 -26.81 9.19
C MET A 104 -4.15 -26.34 9.70
N ASN A 105 -4.24 -25.12 10.23
CA ASN A 105 -5.52 -24.54 10.62
C ASN A 105 -6.49 -24.49 9.41
N VAL A 106 -6.05 -24.04 8.26
CA VAL A 106 -6.88 -24.02 7.04
C VAL A 106 -7.22 -25.45 6.60
N ASN A 107 -6.28 -26.39 6.63
CA ASN A 107 -6.52 -27.79 6.26
C ASN A 107 -7.55 -28.44 7.17
N GLU A 108 -7.45 -28.25 8.50
CA GLU A 108 -8.36 -28.84 9.49
C GLU A 108 -9.77 -28.26 9.36
N VAL A 109 -9.91 -26.93 9.13
CA VAL A 109 -11.20 -26.29 8.92
C VAL A 109 -11.85 -26.78 7.62
N ILE A 110 -11.11 -26.86 6.49
CA ILE A 110 -11.62 -27.41 5.23
C ILE A 110 -12.14 -28.82 5.42
N ALA A 111 -11.35 -29.69 6.09
CA ALA A 111 -11.76 -31.06 6.36
C ALA A 111 -13.04 -31.15 7.22
N ALA A 112 -13.17 -30.29 8.24
CA ALA A 112 -14.36 -30.22 9.07
C ALA A 112 -15.61 -29.72 8.32
N VAL A 113 -15.44 -28.72 7.43
CA VAL A 113 -16.54 -28.22 6.57
C VAL A 113 -17.00 -29.29 5.58
N ALA A 114 -16.07 -29.98 4.92
CA ALA A 114 -16.40 -31.11 4.03
C ALA A 114 -17.13 -32.24 4.76
N ALA A 115 -16.69 -32.59 5.98
CA ALA A 115 -17.39 -33.59 6.80
C ALA A 115 -18.81 -33.18 7.18
N ARG A 116 -19.09 -31.90 7.41
CA ARG A 116 -20.45 -31.38 7.63
C ARG A 116 -21.33 -31.51 6.39
N ALA A 117 -20.74 -31.48 5.18
CA ALA A 117 -21.42 -31.74 3.93
C ALA A 117 -21.59 -33.25 3.64
N GLY A 118 -21.09 -34.13 4.51
CA GLY A 118 -21.25 -35.60 4.41
C GLY A 118 -20.07 -36.29 3.68
N VAL A 119 -18.98 -35.59 3.35
CA VAL A 119 -17.81 -36.16 2.69
C VAL A 119 -16.61 -36.17 3.65
N GLU A 120 -16.09 -37.34 3.95
CA GLU A 120 -14.93 -37.49 4.82
C GLU A 120 -13.62 -37.19 4.06
N VAL A 121 -12.96 -36.10 4.45
CA VAL A 121 -11.68 -35.65 3.90
C VAL A 121 -10.64 -35.55 5.02
N ASN A 122 -9.43 -36.05 4.77
CA ASN A 122 -8.32 -35.91 5.71
C ASN A 122 -7.51 -34.66 5.42
N ALA A 123 -7.21 -33.90 6.49
CA ALA A 123 -6.49 -32.64 6.41
C ALA A 123 -5.07 -32.78 5.79
N ASN A 124 -4.36 -33.88 6.09
CA ASN A 124 -3.01 -34.15 5.58
C ASN A 124 -3.03 -34.87 4.21
N ASP A 125 -3.79 -35.97 4.12
CA ASP A 125 -3.69 -36.87 2.97
C ASP A 125 -4.46 -36.35 1.76
N HIS A 126 -5.56 -35.59 1.94
CA HIS A 126 -6.40 -35.08 0.87
C HIS A 126 -6.24 -33.56 0.68
N VAL A 127 -6.49 -32.74 1.72
CA VAL A 127 -6.43 -31.27 1.60
C VAL A 127 -5.00 -30.79 1.33
N ASN A 128 -3.99 -31.42 1.95
CA ASN A 128 -2.58 -31.07 1.77
C ASN A 128 -1.85 -31.92 0.73
N MET A 129 -2.55 -32.74 -0.05
CA MET A 129 -1.97 -33.62 -1.07
C MET A 129 -1.06 -32.88 -2.03
N SER A 130 0.13 -33.41 -2.32
CA SER A 130 1.16 -32.83 -3.21
C SER A 130 1.73 -31.48 -2.74
N GLN A 131 1.59 -31.15 -1.44
CA GLN A 131 1.97 -29.86 -0.87
C GLN A 131 2.80 -30.01 0.39
N SER A 132 3.46 -28.94 0.78
CA SER A 132 4.05 -28.71 2.09
C SER A 132 3.68 -27.30 2.56
N SER A 133 3.69 -27.03 3.87
CA SER A 133 3.63 -25.64 4.36
C SER A 133 4.73 -24.79 3.74
N ASN A 134 5.86 -25.39 3.42
CA ASN A 134 7.06 -24.73 2.94
C ASN A 134 6.92 -24.15 1.51
N ASP A 135 6.01 -24.66 0.69
CA ASP A 135 5.66 -24.08 -0.61
C ASP A 135 4.30 -23.36 -0.59
N VAL A 136 3.34 -23.83 0.23
CA VAL A 136 2.02 -23.18 0.38
C VAL A 136 2.11 -21.78 0.95
N ILE A 137 2.84 -21.60 2.05
CA ILE A 137 2.87 -20.30 2.75
C ILE A 137 3.56 -19.21 1.92
N PRO A 138 4.74 -19.40 1.32
CA PRO A 138 5.28 -18.39 0.42
C PRO A 138 4.40 -18.16 -0.81
N THR A 139 3.75 -19.20 -1.36
CA THR A 139 2.74 -19.02 -2.41
C THR A 139 1.57 -18.15 -1.93
N ALA A 140 1.10 -18.33 -0.69
CA ALA A 140 0.02 -17.53 -0.11
C ALA A 140 0.44 -16.05 0.09
N ILE A 141 1.71 -15.77 0.42
CA ILE A 141 2.24 -14.40 0.45
C ILE A 141 2.09 -13.76 -0.93
N HIS A 142 2.52 -14.44 -1.98
CA HIS A 142 2.43 -13.95 -3.36
C HIS A 142 0.96 -13.72 -3.77
N VAL A 143 0.11 -14.75 -3.64
CA VAL A 143 -1.29 -14.69 -4.06
C VAL A 143 -2.07 -13.62 -3.31
N SER A 144 -1.93 -13.54 -1.99
CA SER A 144 -2.63 -12.53 -1.19
C SER A 144 -2.15 -11.12 -1.52
N ALA A 145 -0.85 -10.89 -1.68
CA ALA A 145 -0.29 -9.60 -2.04
C ALA A 145 -0.75 -9.16 -3.44
N VAL A 146 -0.65 -10.03 -4.45
CA VAL A 146 -1.14 -9.75 -5.81
C VAL A 146 -2.61 -9.36 -5.77
N THR A 147 -3.46 -10.18 -5.15
CA THR A 147 -4.90 -9.96 -5.12
C THR A 147 -5.25 -8.64 -4.44
N THR A 148 -4.67 -8.36 -3.27
CA THR A 148 -4.99 -7.13 -2.51
C THR A 148 -4.44 -5.87 -3.17
N VAL A 149 -3.25 -5.92 -3.75
CA VAL A 149 -2.71 -4.78 -4.50
C VAL A 149 -3.60 -4.46 -5.70
N GLN A 150 -3.97 -5.46 -6.49
CA GLN A 150 -4.80 -5.29 -7.69
C GLN A 150 -6.23 -4.83 -7.38
N THR A 151 -6.85 -5.35 -6.31
CA THR A 151 -8.24 -5.05 -5.99
C THR A 151 -8.44 -3.85 -5.07
N ARG A 152 -7.41 -3.41 -4.35
CA ARG A 152 -7.51 -2.34 -3.35
C ARG A 152 -6.54 -1.19 -3.58
N LEU A 153 -5.23 -1.45 -3.66
CA LEU A 153 -4.23 -0.38 -3.68
C LEU A 153 -4.22 0.37 -5.03
N LEU A 154 -4.09 -0.36 -6.15
CA LEU A 154 -4.06 0.29 -7.47
C LEU A 154 -5.34 1.09 -7.77
N PRO A 155 -6.56 0.58 -7.49
CA PRO A 155 -7.77 1.39 -7.62
C PRO A 155 -7.79 2.64 -6.72
N ALA A 156 -7.26 2.54 -5.48
CA ALA A 156 -7.21 3.69 -4.58
C ALA A 156 -6.20 4.76 -5.05
N LEU A 157 -5.05 4.35 -5.57
CA LEU A 157 -4.06 5.27 -6.16
C LEU A 157 -4.59 5.93 -7.43
N SER A 158 -5.21 5.15 -8.31
CA SER A 158 -5.84 5.66 -9.54
C SER A 158 -6.96 6.68 -9.22
N HIS A 159 -7.79 6.39 -8.21
CA HIS A 159 -8.80 7.33 -7.74
C HIS A 159 -8.18 8.64 -7.20
N LEU A 160 -7.12 8.55 -6.39
CA LEU A 160 -6.39 9.72 -5.89
C LEU A 160 -5.78 10.52 -7.04
N CYS A 161 -5.15 9.87 -8.02
CA CYS A 161 -4.63 10.51 -9.23
C CYS A 161 -5.72 11.24 -10.01
N GLY A 162 -6.90 10.63 -10.15
CA GLY A 162 -8.07 11.25 -10.82
C GLY A 162 -8.53 12.51 -10.11
N MET A 163 -8.66 12.47 -8.78
CA MET A 163 -9.05 13.64 -7.98
C MET A 163 -8.01 14.77 -8.07
N ILE A 164 -6.72 14.44 -8.05
CA ILE A 164 -5.66 15.44 -8.22
C ILE A 164 -5.73 16.04 -9.64
N TYR A 165 -5.94 15.24 -10.68
CA TYR A 165 -6.05 15.71 -12.05
C TYR A 165 -7.20 16.71 -12.25
N GLU A 166 -8.37 16.45 -11.66
CA GLU A 166 -9.50 17.39 -11.70
C GLU A 166 -9.13 18.74 -11.07
N ARG A 167 -8.42 18.72 -9.95
CA ARG A 167 -7.97 19.92 -9.25
C ARG A 167 -6.82 20.62 -9.99
N GLU A 168 -5.89 19.86 -10.58
CA GLU A 168 -4.83 20.38 -11.46
C GLU A 168 -5.42 21.22 -12.59
N ALA A 169 -6.43 20.70 -13.28
CA ALA A 169 -7.10 21.39 -14.37
C ALA A 169 -7.79 22.69 -13.91
N LEU A 170 -8.50 22.60 -12.76
CA LEU A 170 -9.22 23.76 -12.19
C LEU A 170 -8.27 24.91 -11.81
N PHE A 171 -7.08 24.59 -11.30
CA PHE A 171 -6.11 25.60 -10.82
C PHE A 171 -4.90 25.77 -11.71
N SER A 172 -5.03 25.45 -13.00
CA SER A 172 -3.95 25.51 -14.00
C SER A 172 -3.37 26.91 -14.19
N GLU A 173 -4.16 27.96 -13.97
CA GLU A 173 -3.75 29.38 -14.07
C GLU A 173 -3.70 30.11 -12.72
N GLN A 174 -3.98 29.41 -11.61
CA GLN A 174 -3.92 29.99 -10.28
C GLN A 174 -2.46 30.17 -9.84
N VAL A 175 -1.94 31.37 -10.02
CA VAL A 175 -0.55 31.70 -9.68
C VAL A 175 -0.37 31.80 -8.16
N LYS A 176 0.77 31.33 -7.68
CA LYS A 176 1.23 31.47 -6.30
C LYS A 176 2.74 31.69 -6.25
N THR A 177 3.24 32.17 -5.12
CA THR A 177 4.68 32.21 -4.86
C THR A 177 5.20 30.78 -4.68
N GLY A 178 6.16 30.36 -5.52
CA GLY A 178 6.90 29.12 -5.31
C GLY A 178 7.84 29.25 -4.10
N ARG A 179 8.24 28.12 -3.53
CA ARG A 179 9.17 28.07 -2.38
C ARG A 179 10.27 27.07 -2.59
N THR A 180 11.50 27.51 -2.32
CA THR A 180 12.67 26.63 -2.15
C THR A 180 13.26 26.91 -0.78
N HIS A 181 13.67 25.86 -0.04
CA HIS A 181 14.09 25.99 1.36
C HIS A 181 13.02 26.65 2.27
N LEU A 182 11.75 26.56 1.92
CA LEU A 182 10.62 27.31 2.51
C LEU A 182 10.73 28.83 2.37
N MET A 183 11.68 29.34 1.59
CA MET A 183 11.84 30.74 1.25
C MET A 183 11.13 31.07 -0.07
N ASP A 184 10.61 32.29 -0.16
CA ASP A 184 9.93 32.79 -1.37
C ASP A 184 10.85 32.69 -2.58
N ALA A 185 10.29 32.17 -3.69
CA ALA A 185 10.98 31.95 -4.95
C ALA A 185 10.11 32.45 -6.13
N MET A 186 10.47 32.06 -7.35
CA MET A 186 9.74 32.44 -8.54
C MET A 186 8.30 31.88 -8.54
N PRO A 187 7.37 32.55 -9.26
CA PRO A 187 6.00 32.11 -9.35
C PRO A 187 5.86 30.70 -9.95
N VAL A 188 4.90 29.97 -9.43
CA VAL A 188 4.38 28.71 -9.99
C VAL A 188 2.86 28.78 -10.05
N THR A 189 2.20 27.87 -10.75
CA THR A 189 0.77 27.70 -10.57
C THR A 189 0.47 26.60 -9.55
N LEU A 190 -0.65 26.72 -8.86
CA LEU A 190 -1.14 25.65 -7.98
C LEU A 190 -1.36 24.35 -8.77
N GLY A 191 -1.82 24.46 -10.04
CA GLY A 191 -1.92 23.32 -10.94
C GLY A 191 -0.57 22.59 -11.15
N GLN A 192 0.54 23.33 -11.28
CA GLN A 192 1.87 22.73 -11.42
C GLN A 192 2.31 21.97 -10.16
N GLU A 193 1.98 22.46 -8.96
CA GLU A 193 2.22 21.73 -7.71
C GLU A 193 1.40 20.44 -7.65
N LEU A 194 0.11 20.52 -7.95
CA LEU A 194 -0.79 19.36 -7.97
C LEU A 194 -0.33 18.32 -9.01
N ARG A 195 0.09 18.77 -10.19
CA ARG A 195 0.66 17.89 -11.20
C ARG A 195 1.90 17.15 -10.71
N THR A 196 2.75 17.82 -9.93
CA THR A 196 3.94 17.16 -9.33
C THR A 196 3.54 15.94 -8.48
N TRP A 197 2.51 16.07 -7.65
CA TRP A 197 2.01 14.96 -6.84
C TRP A 197 1.47 13.82 -7.73
N ARG A 198 0.68 14.16 -8.74
CA ARG A 198 0.10 13.18 -9.66
C ARG A 198 1.18 12.40 -10.43
N GLU A 199 2.19 13.09 -10.96
CA GLU A 199 3.30 12.44 -11.68
C GLU A 199 4.13 11.53 -10.76
N GLN A 200 4.32 11.91 -9.49
CA GLN A 200 4.98 11.05 -8.50
C GLN A 200 4.15 9.78 -8.21
N LEU A 201 2.83 9.90 -8.06
CA LEU A 201 1.93 8.76 -7.84
C LEU A 201 1.93 7.82 -9.04
N LEU A 202 1.77 8.34 -10.27
CA LEU A 202 1.80 7.55 -11.50
C LEU A 202 3.12 6.79 -11.69
N ALA A 203 4.24 7.45 -11.39
CA ALA A 203 5.55 6.79 -11.45
C ALA A 203 5.70 5.68 -10.40
N THR A 204 5.09 5.85 -9.24
CA THR A 204 5.13 4.87 -8.16
C THR A 204 4.19 3.70 -8.44
N GLU A 205 3.00 3.96 -8.99
CA GLU A 205 2.04 2.95 -9.45
C GLU A 205 2.71 1.96 -10.41
N LYS A 206 3.40 2.45 -11.44
CA LYS A 206 4.16 1.62 -12.40
C LYS A 206 5.22 0.73 -11.72
N ARG A 207 5.88 1.22 -10.66
CA ARG A 207 6.85 0.42 -9.92
C ARG A 207 6.18 -0.67 -9.10
N VAL A 208 5.03 -0.37 -8.50
CA VAL A 208 4.21 -1.36 -7.78
C VAL A 208 3.72 -2.44 -8.76
N GLU A 209 3.22 -2.07 -9.95
CA GLU A 209 2.80 -3.02 -10.99
C GLU A 209 3.94 -3.95 -11.42
N ALA A 210 5.14 -3.41 -11.62
CA ALA A 210 6.32 -4.21 -11.95
C ALA A 210 6.68 -5.21 -10.83
N ALA A 211 6.61 -4.78 -9.57
CA ALA A 211 6.86 -5.67 -8.42
C ALA A 211 5.77 -6.74 -8.27
N VAL A 212 4.52 -6.43 -8.64
CA VAL A 212 3.42 -7.41 -8.67
C VAL A 212 3.66 -8.47 -9.76
N ASP A 213 4.22 -8.11 -10.92
CA ASP A 213 4.54 -9.11 -11.96
C ASP A 213 5.58 -10.14 -11.49
N ASP A 214 6.56 -9.72 -10.69
CA ASP A 214 7.53 -10.65 -10.07
C ASP A 214 6.83 -11.65 -9.13
N LEU A 215 5.82 -11.22 -8.39
CA LEU A 215 5.02 -12.06 -7.51
C LEU A 215 4.11 -13.07 -8.24
N MET A 216 3.88 -12.90 -9.54
CA MET A 216 3.11 -13.88 -10.33
C MET A 216 3.83 -15.23 -10.47
N SER A 217 5.13 -15.32 -10.14
CA SER A 217 5.91 -16.57 -10.19
C SER A 217 5.88 -17.26 -8.82
N LEU A 218 5.29 -18.48 -8.77
CA LEU A 218 4.96 -19.16 -7.52
C LEU A 218 5.88 -20.36 -7.23
N PRO A 219 6.30 -20.57 -5.98
CA PRO A 219 7.08 -21.73 -5.54
C PRO A 219 6.26 -23.01 -5.38
N GLN A 220 4.93 -22.98 -5.52
CA GLN A 220 4.07 -24.15 -5.35
C GLN A 220 4.51 -25.33 -6.21
N GLY A 221 4.52 -26.51 -5.61
CA GLY A 221 5.06 -27.75 -6.19
C GLY A 221 6.53 -28.01 -5.81
N GLY A 222 7.19 -27.10 -5.08
CA GLY A 222 8.50 -27.35 -4.50
C GLY A 222 8.47 -28.29 -3.29
N THR A 223 7.32 -28.41 -2.67
CA THR A 223 7.05 -29.22 -1.47
C THR A 223 8.00 -28.93 -0.32
N ALA A 224 8.62 -29.95 0.28
CA ALA A 224 9.36 -29.83 1.54
C ALA A 224 10.60 -28.92 1.45
N VAL A 225 11.39 -29.01 0.37
CA VAL A 225 12.69 -28.32 0.24
C VAL A 225 12.93 -27.68 -1.13
N GLY A 226 12.01 -27.81 -2.06
CA GLY A 226 12.14 -27.26 -3.42
C GLY A 226 12.32 -28.32 -4.53
N THR A 227 12.42 -29.60 -4.17
CA THR A 227 12.64 -30.72 -5.11
C THR A 227 11.36 -31.32 -5.68
N GLY A 228 10.18 -30.97 -5.11
CA GLY A 228 8.90 -31.54 -5.53
C GLY A 228 8.65 -32.98 -5.02
N VAL A 229 9.34 -33.39 -3.97
CA VAL A 229 9.14 -34.74 -3.40
C VAL A 229 7.66 -34.98 -3.03
N ASN A 230 7.12 -36.15 -3.41
CA ASN A 230 5.71 -36.54 -3.20
C ASN A 230 4.66 -35.70 -3.98
N ALA A 231 5.07 -34.91 -5.00
CA ALA A 231 4.17 -34.28 -5.94
C ALA A 231 4.42 -34.83 -7.34
N PRO A 232 3.36 -35.04 -8.16
CA PRO A 232 3.53 -35.38 -9.58
C PRO A 232 4.26 -34.28 -10.35
N ASP A 233 5.05 -34.64 -11.36
CA ASP A 233 5.83 -33.66 -12.15
C ASP A 233 4.95 -32.56 -12.77
N GLU A 234 3.74 -32.90 -13.19
CA GLU A 234 2.77 -31.99 -13.82
C GLU A 234 2.00 -31.15 -12.81
N PHE A 235 2.09 -31.43 -11.50
CA PHE A 235 1.27 -30.80 -10.46
C PHE A 235 1.38 -29.28 -10.50
N ALA A 236 2.61 -28.73 -10.48
CA ALA A 236 2.82 -27.29 -10.47
C ALA A 236 2.23 -26.59 -11.70
N GLY A 237 2.33 -27.23 -12.87
CA GLY A 237 1.76 -26.72 -14.12
C GLY A 237 0.23 -26.72 -14.14
N GLN A 238 -0.42 -27.75 -13.57
CA GLN A 238 -1.88 -27.79 -13.44
C GLN A 238 -2.37 -26.83 -12.36
N PHE A 239 -1.69 -26.78 -11.23
CA PHE A 239 -2.01 -25.87 -10.12
C PHE A 239 -2.12 -24.41 -10.59
N VAL A 240 -1.11 -23.88 -11.31
CA VAL A 240 -1.15 -22.46 -11.75
C VAL A 240 -2.28 -22.20 -12.75
N LYS A 241 -2.70 -23.19 -13.56
CA LYS A 241 -3.85 -23.05 -14.48
C LYS A 241 -5.16 -22.92 -13.71
N PHE A 242 -5.40 -23.79 -12.72
CA PHE A 242 -6.61 -23.72 -11.91
C PHE A 242 -6.64 -22.44 -11.06
N LEU A 243 -5.51 -22.07 -10.45
CA LEU A 243 -5.41 -20.82 -9.69
C LEU A 243 -5.67 -19.59 -10.58
N ALA A 244 -5.15 -19.57 -11.81
CA ALA A 244 -5.41 -18.51 -12.77
C ALA A 244 -6.88 -18.43 -13.18
N THR A 245 -7.55 -19.57 -13.32
CA THR A 245 -8.99 -19.64 -13.63
C THR A 245 -9.83 -19.07 -12.49
N ASP A 246 -9.50 -19.41 -11.25
CA ASP A 246 -10.21 -18.93 -10.06
C ASP A 246 -9.99 -17.42 -9.79
N THR A 247 -8.74 -16.95 -9.92
CA THR A 247 -8.37 -15.59 -9.57
C THR A 247 -8.47 -14.57 -10.70
N GLY A 248 -8.41 -15.02 -11.95
CA GLY A 248 -8.27 -14.18 -13.14
C GLY A 248 -6.86 -13.62 -13.35
N TYR A 249 -5.87 -14.01 -12.53
CA TYR A 249 -4.47 -13.57 -12.65
C TYR A 249 -3.59 -14.65 -13.26
N HIS A 250 -2.66 -14.25 -14.14
CA HIS A 250 -1.78 -15.17 -14.86
C HIS A 250 -0.56 -15.58 -14.03
N PHE A 251 -0.80 -16.36 -12.98
CA PHE A 251 0.29 -16.94 -12.19
C PHE A 251 1.12 -17.94 -13.01
N ARG A 252 2.40 -18.00 -12.69
CA ARG A 252 3.41 -18.84 -13.33
C ARG A 252 4.08 -19.73 -12.30
N SER A 253 4.49 -20.92 -12.70
CA SER A 253 5.32 -21.79 -11.87
C SER A 253 6.77 -21.33 -11.94
N LEU A 254 7.43 -21.07 -10.80
CA LEU A 254 8.88 -20.87 -10.77
C LEU A 254 9.59 -22.09 -11.36
N GLU A 255 10.58 -21.87 -12.19
CA GLU A 255 11.45 -22.95 -12.70
C GLU A 255 12.27 -23.55 -11.55
N HIS A 256 12.86 -22.71 -10.72
CA HIS A 256 13.68 -23.10 -9.58
C HIS A 256 12.95 -22.79 -8.25
N LYS A 257 12.20 -23.77 -7.75
CA LYS A 257 11.32 -23.62 -6.57
C LYS A 257 12.05 -23.18 -5.29
N PHE A 258 13.33 -23.60 -5.14
CA PHE A 258 14.16 -23.26 -3.98
C PHE A 258 14.20 -21.76 -3.71
N VAL A 259 14.26 -20.91 -4.76
CA VAL A 259 14.31 -19.46 -4.61
C VAL A 259 13.09 -18.94 -3.87
N GLY A 260 11.88 -19.38 -4.23
CA GLY A 260 10.65 -18.90 -3.63
C GLY A 260 10.36 -19.46 -2.22
N GLN A 261 11.13 -20.46 -1.77
CA GLN A 261 10.99 -21.04 -0.43
C GLN A 261 12.07 -20.53 0.54
N SER A 262 13.33 -20.47 0.08
CA SER A 262 14.47 -20.07 0.91
C SER A 262 14.68 -18.55 0.94
N ALA A 263 14.30 -17.87 -0.13
CA ALA A 263 14.38 -16.42 -0.28
C ALA A 263 12.98 -15.87 -0.56
N ILE A 264 12.74 -14.64 -0.14
CA ILE A 264 11.47 -13.94 -0.34
C ILE A 264 11.72 -12.58 -1.04
N ASP A 265 12.58 -12.61 -2.07
CA ASP A 265 13.07 -11.42 -2.74
C ASP A 265 11.93 -10.61 -3.39
N SER A 266 10.97 -11.27 -4.08
CA SER A 266 9.83 -10.59 -4.69
C SER A 266 8.90 -9.93 -3.65
N PRO A 267 8.53 -10.57 -2.52
CA PRO A 267 7.85 -9.91 -1.40
C PRO A 267 8.61 -8.70 -0.84
N VAL A 268 9.94 -8.79 -0.66
CA VAL A 268 10.79 -7.67 -0.22
C VAL A 268 10.80 -6.54 -1.25
N ALA A 269 10.89 -6.87 -2.54
CA ALA A 269 10.84 -5.89 -3.62
C ALA A 269 9.50 -5.13 -3.64
N LEU A 270 8.37 -5.83 -3.49
CA LEU A 270 7.06 -5.18 -3.36
C LEU A 270 7.03 -4.26 -2.14
N SER A 271 7.48 -4.72 -0.97
CA SER A 271 7.53 -3.92 0.26
C SER A 271 8.27 -2.60 0.04
N ALA A 272 9.41 -2.62 -0.64
CA ALA A 272 10.17 -1.42 -0.98
C ALA A 272 9.39 -0.45 -1.88
N GLN A 273 8.55 -0.95 -2.80
CA GLN A 273 7.69 -0.08 -3.63
C GLN A 273 6.52 0.48 -2.82
N LEU A 274 5.94 -0.28 -1.90
CA LEU A 274 4.91 0.21 -0.96
C LEU A 274 5.46 1.33 -0.08
N ARG A 275 6.71 1.22 0.40
CA ARG A 275 7.41 2.35 1.05
C ARG A 275 7.50 3.55 0.12
N GLY A 276 7.77 3.34 -1.19
CA GLY A 276 7.78 4.41 -2.19
C GLY A 276 6.45 5.17 -2.25
N VAL A 277 5.31 4.47 -2.20
CA VAL A 277 3.97 5.08 -2.09
C VAL A 277 3.87 5.92 -0.81
N ALA A 278 4.27 5.37 0.34
CA ALA A 278 4.22 6.07 1.63
C ALA A 278 5.03 7.39 1.62
N ILE A 279 6.19 7.40 0.96
CA ILE A 279 7.01 8.61 0.81
C ILE A 279 6.26 9.70 0.02
N VAL A 280 5.61 9.33 -1.08
CA VAL A 280 4.84 10.28 -1.89
C VAL A 280 3.64 10.80 -1.11
N LEU A 281 2.87 9.93 -0.45
CA LEU A 281 1.73 10.34 0.38
C LEU A 281 2.16 11.26 1.53
N THR A 282 3.32 11.02 2.14
CA THR A 282 3.89 11.89 3.18
C THR A 282 4.19 13.29 2.64
N LYS A 283 4.78 13.39 1.44
CA LYS A 283 5.03 14.68 0.80
C LYS A 283 3.72 15.43 0.56
N ILE A 284 2.73 14.79 -0.04
CA ILE A 284 1.42 15.40 -0.31
C ILE A 284 0.77 15.88 1.01
N ALA A 285 0.77 15.03 2.03
CA ALA A 285 0.21 15.35 3.33
C ALA A 285 0.90 16.57 3.98
N ASN A 286 2.23 16.64 3.91
CA ASN A 286 2.98 17.77 4.47
C ASN A 286 2.77 19.06 3.68
N ASP A 287 2.77 19.02 2.36
CA ASP A 287 2.50 20.19 1.52
C ASP A 287 1.08 20.74 1.82
N LEU A 288 0.06 19.87 1.91
CA LEU A 288 -1.29 20.27 2.29
C LEU A 288 -1.35 20.91 3.68
N ARG A 289 -0.61 20.38 4.67
CA ARG A 289 -0.55 20.96 6.02
C ARG A 289 0.10 22.34 6.01
N TRP A 290 1.17 22.52 5.24
CA TRP A 290 1.82 23.81 5.08
C TRP A 290 0.89 24.83 4.41
N MET A 291 0.31 24.49 3.26
CA MET A 291 -0.60 25.38 2.54
C MET A 291 -1.84 25.77 3.35
N ASN A 292 -2.37 24.85 4.19
CA ASN A 292 -3.51 25.10 5.07
C ASN A 292 -3.15 25.76 6.40
N SER A 293 -1.87 26.00 6.69
CA SER A 293 -1.44 26.53 8.00
C SER A 293 -1.97 27.95 8.24
N GLY A 294 -2.33 28.25 9.47
CA GLY A 294 -2.85 29.57 9.85
C GLY A 294 -4.18 29.45 10.60
N PRO A 295 -5.20 30.30 10.28
CA PRO A 295 -5.37 31.17 9.11
C PRO A 295 -4.67 32.54 9.15
N ILE A 296 -4.14 32.98 10.30
CA ILE A 296 -3.60 34.36 10.46
C ILE A 296 -2.08 34.36 10.35
N HIS A 297 -1.39 33.47 11.08
CA HIS A 297 0.07 33.43 11.20
C HIS A 297 0.72 32.28 10.42
N GLY A 298 -0.01 31.66 9.51
CA GLY A 298 0.51 30.63 8.59
C GLY A 298 0.41 31.06 7.12
N LEU A 299 0.59 30.08 6.21
CA LEU A 299 0.54 30.36 4.78
C LEU A 299 -0.88 30.67 4.30
N ALA A 300 -1.86 29.93 4.82
CA ALA A 300 -3.28 30.09 4.51
C ALA A 300 -3.56 30.18 2.99
N GLU A 301 -2.87 29.41 2.19
CA GLU A 301 -3.04 29.39 0.72
C GLU A 301 -4.30 28.61 0.31
N ILE A 302 -4.64 27.59 1.09
CA ILE A 302 -5.85 26.79 0.93
C ILE A 302 -6.57 26.64 2.28
N SER A 303 -7.83 26.20 2.20
CA SER A 303 -8.61 25.79 3.37
C SER A 303 -9.10 24.36 3.14
N LEU A 304 -8.64 23.43 3.96
CA LEU A 304 -9.13 22.04 3.95
C LEU A 304 -10.52 21.96 4.58
N PRO A 305 -11.34 20.96 4.21
CA PRO A 305 -12.66 20.76 4.80
C PRO A 305 -12.62 20.62 6.32
N ALA A 306 -13.54 21.29 7.00
CA ALA A 306 -13.74 21.19 8.45
C ALA A 306 -14.51 19.89 8.75
N LEU A 307 -13.81 18.83 9.14
CA LEU A 307 -14.40 17.51 9.33
C LEU A 307 -14.76 17.19 10.78
N GLN A 308 -14.12 17.87 11.73
CA GLN A 308 -14.36 17.72 13.16
C GLN A 308 -13.84 18.94 13.94
N PRO A 309 -14.32 19.18 15.16
CA PRO A 309 -13.71 20.18 16.04
C PRO A 309 -12.23 19.90 16.27
N GLY A 310 -11.39 20.93 16.11
CA GLY A 310 -9.92 20.75 16.16
C GLY A 310 -9.31 20.87 17.55
N SER A 311 -10.11 21.29 18.56
CA SER A 311 -9.62 21.48 19.93
C SER A 311 -10.74 21.35 20.95
N SER A 312 -10.43 20.79 22.11
CA SER A 312 -11.35 20.70 23.24
C SER A 312 -11.48 22.02 24.02
N ILE A 313 -10.53 22.95 23.84
CA ILE A 313 -10.45 24.23 24.64
C ILE A 313 -10.34 25.49 23.78
N MET A 314 -10.16 25.36 22.45
CA MET A 314 -10.04 26.52 21.52
C MET A 314 -11.19 26.47 20.50
N PRO A 315 -12.32 27.15 20.78
CA PRO A 315 -13.46 27.15 19.85
C PRO A 315 -13.08 27.70 18.47
N GLY A 316 -13.57 27.10 17.41
CA GLY A 316 -13.31 27.52 16.04
C GLY A 316 -11.98 27.05 15.43
N LYS A 317 -11.11 26.41 16.21
CA LYS A 317 -9.88 25.81 15.68
C LYS A 317 -10.19 24.53 14.88
N VAL A 318 -9.76 24.49 13.61
CA VAL A 318 -9.88 23.32 12.72
C VAL A 318 -8.48 22.84 12.38
N ASN A 319 -8.23 21.53 12.53
CA ASN A 319 -6.93 20.93 12.24
C ASN A 319 -6.97 20.16 10.91
N PRO A 320 -5.82 20.01 10.22
CA PRO A 320 -5.70 19.24 8.97
C PRO A 320 -5.62 17.72 9.25
N VAL A 321 -6.67 17.17 9.88
CA VAL A 321 -6.67 15.80 10.47
C VAL A 321 -6.46 14.69 9.45
N ILE A 322 -6.88 14.87 8.20
CA ILE A 322 -6.67 13.86 7.16
C ILE A 322 -5.19 13.77 6.77
N PRO A 323 -4.49 14.87 6.40
CA PRO A 323 -3.05 14.82 6.19
C PRO A 323 -2.26 14.28 7.39
N GLU A 324 -2.68 14.58 8.63
CA GLU A 324 -2.04 14.02 9.83
C GLU A 324 -2.18 12.49 9.89
N SER A 325 -3.38 11.97 9.65
CA SER A 325 -3.65 10.53 9.60
C SER A 325 -2.85 9.83 8.51
N VAL A 326 -2.78 10.42 7.31
CA VAL A 326 -1.99 9.90 6.18
C VAL A 326 -0.51 9.86 6.51
N ALA A 327 0.03 10.90 7.17
CA ALA A 327 1.43 10.93 7.59
C ALA A 327 1.76 9.83 8.62
N MET A 328 0.85 9.57 9.58
CA MET A 328 1.02 8.47 10.56
C MET A 328 0.96 7.09 9.88
N ALA A 329 -0.01 6.85 9.00
CA ALA A 329 -0.11 5.61 8.25
C ALA A 329 1.15 5.36 7.39
N SER A 330 1.65 6.40 6.73
CA SER A 330 2.87 6.34 5.92
C SER A 330 4.11 6.03 6.76
N ALA A 331 4.24 6.61 7.94
CA ALA A 331 5.33 6.31 8.87
C ALA A 331 5.29 4.84 9.33
N GLN A 332 4.10 4.31 9.63
CA GLN A 332 3.91 2.90 10.00
C GLN A 332 4.34 1.97 8.85
N VAL A 333 3.96 2.28 7.61
CA VAL A 333 4.37 1.51 6.42
C VAL A 333 5.90 1.46 6.27
N MET A 334 6.60 2.57 6.51
CA MET A 334 8.08 2.60 6.47
C MET A 334 8.70 1.68 7.54
N GLY A 335 8.09 1.61 8.73
CA GLY A 335 8.51 0.68 9.79
C GLY A 335 8.26 -0.78 9.41
N LEU A 336 7.11 -1.08 8.81
CA LEU A 336 6.77 -2.44 8.34
C LEU A 336 7.71 -2.89 7.21
N ASP A 337 8.09 -2.00 6.26
CA ASP A 337 9.08 -2.30 5.23
C ASP A 337 10.43 -2.69 5.81
N THR A 338 10.90 -1.96 6.83
CA THR A 338 12.13 -2.32 7.54
C THR A 338 12.03 -3.73 8.15
N THR A 339 10.90 -4.07 8.74
CA THR A 339 10.65 -5.41 9.29
C THR A 339 10.67 -6.48 8.20
N VAL A 340 10.04 -6.22 7.04
CA VAL A 340 10.04 -7.14 5.89
C VAL A 340 11.46 -7.36 5.36
N ALA A 341 12.27 -6.30 5.26
CA ALA A 341 13.66 -6.41 4.82
C ALA A 341 14.51 -7.25 5.80
N LEU A 342 14.34 -7.06 7.12
CA LEU A 342 14.99 -7.89 8.14
C LEU A 342 14.55 -9.35 8.08
N ALA A 343 13.27 -9.60 7.84
CA ALA A 343 12.75 -10.94 7.65
C ALA A 343 13.29 -11.59 6.36
N GLY A 344 13.45 -10.80 5.27
CA GLY A 344 14.00 -11.28 4.00
C GLY A 344 15.40 -11.84 4.13
N GLN A 345 16.29 -11.17 4.88
CA GLN A 345 17.67 -11.65 5.10
C GLN A 345 17.77 -12.89 5.99
N SER A 346 16.68 -13.31 6.65
CA SER A 346 16.67 -14.40 7.65
C SER A 346 16.50 -15.79 7.03
N GLY A 347 16.49 -15.93 5.69
CA GLY A 347 16.46 -17.22 5.01
C GLY A 347 17.73 -18.03 5.27
N ASN A 348 17.57 -19.31 5.63
CA ASN A 348 18.69 -20.23 5.87
C ASN A 348 18.48 -21.50 5.06
N PHE A 349 19.47 -21.85 4.22
CA PHE A 349 19.44 -23.02 3.35
C PHE A 349 18.15 -23.05 2.49
N GLN A 350 17.23 -23.98 2.74
CA GLN A 350 16.07 -24.24 1.87
C GLN A 350 14.76 -23.59 2.34
N LEU A 351 14.77 -22.85 3.45
CA LEU A 351 13.54 -22.21 3.94
C LEU A 351 13.82 -20.89 4.67
N ASN A 352 13.03 -19.88 4.35
CA ASN A 352 12.88 -18.70 5.22
C ASN A 352 11.85 -19.00 6.32
N VAL A 353 12.19 -18.68 7.56
CA VAL A 353 11.33 -18.97 8.73
C VAL A 353 10.76 -17.71 9.39
N MET A 354 10.51 -16.66 8.60
CA MET A 354 9.82 -15.44 8.98
C MET A 354 8.55 -15.20 8.11
N LEU A 355 8.05 -16.24 7.46
CA LEU A 355 7.01 -16.14 6.43
C LEU A 355 5.70 -15.53 6.91
N PRO A 356 5.11 -15.93 8.08
CA PRO A 356 3.87 -15.33 8.55
C PRO A 356 3.99 -13.83 8.83
N LEU A 357 5.13 -13.41 9.39
CA LEU A 357 5.42 -11.99 9.64
C LEU A 357 5.46 -11.17 8.34
N VAL A 358 6.09 -11.71 7.29
CA VAL A 358 6.14 -11.04 5.97
C VAL A 358 4.76 -10.93 5.36
N GLY A 359 3.99 -12.03 5.35
CA GLY A 359 2.63 -12.03 4.80
C GLY A 359 1.72 -11.03 5.50
N ALA A 360 1.71 -11.03 6.84
CA ALA A 360 0.91 -10.09 7.61
C ALA A 360 1.31 -8.62 7.36
N ASN A 361 2.62 -8.32 7.41
CA ASN A 361 3.10 -6.95 7.24
C ASN A 361 2.83 -6.40 5.83
N LEU A 362 3.00 -7.20 4.76
CA LEU A 362 2.66 -6.76 3.41
C LEU A 362 1.19 -6.40 3.27
N LEU A 363 0.29 -7.21 3.82
CA LEU A 363 -1.14 -6.95 3.79
C LEU A 363 -1.50 -5.71 4.62
N ASP A 364 -0.93 -5.55 5.81
CA ASP A 364 -1.11 -4.35 6.62
C ASP A 364 -0.64 -3.10 5.87
N MET A 365 0.49 -3.16 5.14
CA MET A 365 0.98 -2.05 4.31
C MET A 365 0.02 -1.70 3.19
N VAL A 366 -0.49 -2.70 2.47
CA VAL A 366 -1.46 -2.51 1.38
C VAL A 366 -2.74 -1.86 1.91
N ASP A 367 -3.26 -2.33 3.05
CA ASP A 367 -4.47 -1.81 3.66
C ASP A 367 -4.31 -0.37 4.12
N LEU A 368 -3.22 -0.05 4.82
CA LEU A 368 -2.91 1.31 5.27
C LEU A 368 -2.81 2.29 4.09
N LEU A 369 -2.09 1.91 3.02
CA LEU A 369 -1.89 2.77 1.86
C LEU A 369 -3.17 2.96 1.04
N SER A 370 -3.97 1.91 0.86
CA SER A 370 -5.25 1.97 0.16
C SER A 370 -6.22 2.91 0.86
N ASN A 371 -6.35 2.74 2.18
CA ASN A 371 -7.25 3.56 2.99
C ASN A 371 -6.75 5.01 3.09
N ALA A 372 -5.44 5.22 3.30
CA ALA A 372 -4.84 6.56 3.34
C ALA A 372 -5.03 7.31 2.02
N SER A 373 -4.82 6.64 0.87
CA SER A 373 -5.05 7.23 -0.46
C SER A 373 -6.51 7.62 -0.65
N SER A 374 -7.44 6.76 -0.24
CA SER A 374 -8.88 6.99 -0.36
C SER A 374 -9.37 8.15 0.49
N ILE A 375 -8.95 8.25 1.75
CA ILE A 375 -9.34 9.39 2.62
C ILE A 375 -8.70 10.69 2.16
N LEU A 376 -7.45 10.65 1.66
CA LEU A 376 -6.76 11.82 1.11
C LEU A 376 -7.51 12.35 -0.12
N ALA A 377 -7.90 11.48 -1.05
CA ALA A 377 -8.67 11.82 -2.24
C ALA A 377 -10.02 12.46 -1.87
N ASN A 378 -10.82 11.76 -1.06
CA ASN A 378 -12.21 12.11 -0.83
C ASN A 378 -12.43 13.20 0.21
N LYS A 379 -11.54 13.32 1.21
CA LYS A 379 -11.73 14.20 2.38
C LYS A 379 -10.74 15.37 2.44
N ALA A 380 -9.72 15.40 1.58
CA ALA A 380 -8.79 16.51 1.49
C ALA A 380 -8.76 17.09 0.08
N ILE A 381 -8.28 16.33 -0.93
CA ILE A 381 -8.07 16.82 -2.30
C ILE A 381 -9.37 17.30 -2.94
N LYS A 382 -10.44 16.50 -2.88
CA LYS A 382 -11.73 16.83 -3.50
C LYS A 382 -12.31 18.14 -3.00
N GLY A 383 -12.15 18.46 -1.70
CA GLY A 383 -12.92 19.49 -1.02
C GLY A 383 -12.15 20.72 -0.56
N PHE A 384 -10.83 20.84 -0.78
CA PHE A 384 -10.14 22.06 -0.39
C PHE A 384 -10.56 23.26 -1.24
N SER A 385 -10.62 24.45 -0.63
CA SER A 385 -10.79 25.73 -1.33
C SER A 385 -9.48 26.50 -1.35
N VAL A 386 -9.35 27.39 -2.34
CA VAL A 386 -8.18 28.27 -2.49
C VAL A 386 -8.50 29.64 -1.90
N ASN A 387 -7.57 30.19 -1.15
CA ASN A 387 -7.65 31.54 -0.58
C ASN A 387 -6.97 32.52 -1.55
N GLU A 388 -7.68 32.90 -2.62
CA GLU A 388 -7.14 33.68 -3.75
C GLU A 388 -6.51 35.00 -3.33
N ASP A 389 -7.15 35.72 -2.40
CA ASP A 389 -6.62 37.00 -1.89
C ASP A 389 -5.23 36.84 -1.25
N ASN A 390 -5.02 35.75 -0.50
CA ASN A 390 -3.73 35.44 0.12
C ASN A 390 -2.66 35.10 -0.93
N LEU A 391 -3.01 34.30 -1.92
CA LEU A 391 -2.09 33.94 -3.00
C LEU A 391 -1.69 35.17 -3.81
N ASN A 392 -2.65 35.99 -4.22
CA ASN A 392 -2.42 37.19 -5.02
C ASN A 392 -1.59 38.23 -4.25
N ALA A 393 -1.90 38.46 -2.98
CA ALA A 393 -1.13 39.37 -2.14
C ALA A 393 0.33 38.92 -1.95
N GLY A 394 0.57 37.61 -1.83
CA GLY A 394 1.91 37.04 -1.76
C GLY A 394 2.71 37.26 -3.03
N VAL A 395 2.12 36.99 -4.19
CA VAL A 395 2.77 37.18 -5.49
C VAL A 395 3.11 38.65 -5.73
N GLY A 396 2.18 39.58 -5.53
CA GLY A 396 2.38 41.02 -5.77
C GLY A 396 3.44 41.66 -4.88
N ARG A 397 3.74 41.08 -3.72
CA ARG A 397 4.77 41.57 -2.79
C ARG A 397 6.12 40.92 -2.94
N ASN A 398 6.23 39.86 -3.76
CA ASN A 398 7.44 39.06 -3.86
C ASN A 398 8.57 39.79 -4.61
N PRO A 399 9.64 40.28 -3.93
CA PRO A 399 10.74 41.01 -4.57
C PRO A 399 11.54 40.14 -5.54
N VAL A 400 11.46 38.81 -5.45
CA VAL A 400 12.18 37.86 -6.31
C VAL A 400 11.70 37.95 -7.78
N LEU A 401 10.50 38.48 -8.02
CA LEU A 401 9.99 38.76 -9.38
C LEU A 401 10.94 39.58 -10.23
N VAL A 402 11.75 40.46 -9.62
CA VAL A 402 12.78 41.24 -10.32
C VAL A 402 13.77 40.37 -11.09
N THR A 403 13.89 39.07 -10.78
CA THR A 403 14.73 38.11 -11.52
C THR A 403 14.39 38.09 -13.01
N ALA A 404 13.13 38.35 -13.37
CA ALA A 404 12.66 38.45 -14.75
C ALA A 404 13.30 39.62 -15.51
N LEU A 405 13.81 40.60 -14.81
CA LEU A 405 14.47 41.77 -15.41
C LEU A 405 15.96 41.59 -15.65
N ASN A 406 16.58 40.50 -15.14
CA ASN A 406 18.03 40.27 -15.28
C ASN A 406 18.55 40.37 -16.72
N PRO A 407 17.83 39.87 -17.76
CA PRO A 407 18.28 40.03 -19.14
C PRO A 407 18.34 41.49 -19.63
N GLU A 408 17.49 42.38 -19.12
CA GLU A 408 17.36 43.78 -19.54
C GLU A 408 18.29 44.71 -18.73
N ILE A 409 18.37 44.51 -17.40
CA ILE A 409 19.03 45.47 -16.50
C ILE A 409 20.28 44.91 -15.82
N GLY A 410 20.56 43.62 -15.97
CA GLY A 410 21.66 42.92 -15.33
C GLY A 410 21.38 42.54 -13.85
N TYR A 411 22.09 41.53 -13.36
CA TYR A 411 21.90 40.96 -12.03
C TYR A 411 22.13 41.94 -10.88
N ALA A 412 23.16 42.79 -10.99
CA ALA A 412 23.54 43.73 -9.91
C ALA A 412 22.42 44.74 -9.61
N LEU A 413 21.87 45.38 -10.65
CA LEU A 413 20.78 46.36 -10.51
C LEU A 413 19.50 45.66 -10.04
N ALA A 414 19.19 44.48 -10.59
CA ALA A 414 18.03 43.69 -10.13
C ALA A 414 18.15 43.32 -8.64
N ALA A 415 19.32 42.92 -8.17
CA ALA A 415 19.56 42.62 -6.76
C ALA A 415 19.37 43.84 -5.84
N ASP A 416 19.80 45.00 -6.29
CA ASP A 416 19.61 46.25 -5.52
C ASP A 416 18.13 46.67 -5.45
N ILE A 417 17.40 46.54 -6.54
CA ILE A 417 15.94 46.76 -6.59
C ILE A 417 15.23 45.79 -5.62
N ALA A 418 15.57 44.50 -5.65
CA ALA A 418 14.97 43.51 -4.73
C ALA A 418 15.22 43.88 -3.25
N LYS A 419 16.47 44.19 -2.90
CA LYS A 419 16.85 44.59 -1.53
C LYS A 419 16.08 45.82 -1.07
N GLU A 420 15.93 46.83 -1.93
CA GLU A 420 15.17 48.02 -1.61
C GLU A 420 13.69 47.75 -1.42
N ALA A 421 13.07 47.00 -2.32
CA ALA A 421 11.67 46.56 -2.23
C ALA A 421 11.42 45.81 -0.91
N TYR A 422 12.32 44.87 -0.59
CA TYR A 422 12.24 44.10 0.65
C TYR A 422 12.37 45.00 1.92
N ARG A 423 13.38 45.89 1.92
CA ARG A 423 13.63 46.79 3.08
C ARG A 423 12.49 47.80 3.31
N THR A 424 11.85 48.27 2.25
CA THR A 424 10.82 49.32 2.32
C THR A 424 9.40 48.76 2.35
N GLY A 425 9.21 47.49 2.06
CA GLY A 425 7.89 46.85 1.94
C GLY A 425 7.09 47.31 0.70
N ARG A 426 7.73 48.02 -0.23
CA ARG A 426 7.09 48.50 -1.46
C ARG A 426 6.98 47.38 -2.51
N PRO A 427 5.96 47.44 -3.36
CA PRO A 427 5.92 46.53 -4.53
C PRO A 427 7.20 46.67 -5.37
N VAL A 428 7.77 45.52 -5.77
CA VAL A 428 9.04 45.53 -6.50
C VAL A 428 8.95 46.22 -7.85
N ILE A 429 7.79 46.21 -8.47
CA ILE A 429 7.56 46.90 -9.74
C ILE A 429 7.66 48.42 -9.62
N ASP A 430 7.24 49.01 -8.50
CA ASP A 430 7.35 50.44 -8.25
C ASP A 430 8.81 50.87 -8.07
N VAL A 431 9.59 50.06 -7.36
CA VAL A 431 11.03 50.30 -7.19
C VAL A 431 11.78 50.11 -8.52
N ALA A 432 11.34 49.11 -9.32
CA ALA A 432 11.92 48.84 -10.62
C ALA A 432 11.65 50.01 -11.62
N GLU A 433 10.44 50.58 -11.62
CA GLU A 433 10.10 51.75 -12.44
C GLU A 433 10.98 52.95 -12.16
N GLU A 434 11.28 53.24 -10.89
CA GLU A 434 12.14 54.34 -10.48
C GLU A 434 13.62 54.14 -10.81
N ARG A 435 14.09 52.88 -10.90
CA ARG A 435 15.53 52.60 -10.95
C ARG A 435 16.03 51.91 -12.22
N SER A 436 15.17 51.24 -12.96
CA SER A 436 15.58 50.45 -14.14
C SER A 436 15.68 51.25 -15.46
N GLY A 437 14.99 52.38 -15.54
CA GLY A 437 14.82 53.12 -16.78
C GLY A 437 13.79 52.50 -17.74
N LEU A 438 13.11 51.43 -17.34
CA LEU A 438 12.02 50.81 -18.08
C LEU A 438 10.68 51.45 -17.71
N ASP A 439 9.80 51.61 -18.67
CA ASP A 439 8.45 52.08 -18.40
C ASP A 439 7.54 51.01 -17.75
N ARG A 440 6.47 51.46 -17.14
CA ARG A 440 5.51 50.60 -16.43
C ARG A 440 4.93 49.49 -17.33
N PRO A 441 4.47 49.76 -18.58
CA PRO A 441 3.95 48.69 -19.42
C PRO A 441 4.99 47.61 -19.77
N ARG A 442 6.26 47.99 -19.95
CA ARG A 442 7.35 47.03 -20.20
C ARG A 442 7.63 46.17 -18.95
N LEU A 443 7.66 46.79 -17.77
CA LEU A 443 7.83 46.09 -16.49
C LEU A 443 6.69 45.11 -16.22
N GLU A 444 5.43 45.51 -16.43
CA GLU A 444 4.26 44.64 -16.30
C GLU A 444 4.32 43.45 -17.27
N ALA A 445 4.77 43.67 -18.48
CA ALA A 445 4.91 42.59 -19.47
C ALA A 445 6.02 41.59 -19.14
N LEU A 446 7.18 42.07 -18.61
CA LEU A 446 8.32 41.24 -18.20
C LEU A 446 8.09 40.51 -16.89
N MET A 447 7.41 41.15 -15.95
CA MET A 447 7.18 40.65 -14.61
C MET A 447 5.79 40.00 -14.45
N ASP A 448 5.07 39.71 -15.52
CA ASP A 448 3.78 39.02 -15.48
C ASP A 448 3.93 37.66 -14.82
N PRO A 449 3.38 37.46 -13.61
CA PRO A 449 3.63 36.25 -12.85
C PRO A 449 3.15 34.98 -13.59
N LEU A 450 2.05 35.04 -14.34
CA LEU A 450 1.54 33.89 -15.07
C LEU A 450 2.48 33.51 -16.24
N LYS A 451 3.03 34.46 -16.95
CA LYS A 451 4.02 34.16 -18.00
C LYS A 451 5.28 33.54 -17.44
N LEU A 452 5.74 34.02 -16.28
CA LEU A 452 6.93 33.46 -15.62
C LEU A 452 6.78 32.01 -15.22
N THR A 453 5.56 31.52 -14.98
CA THR A 453 5.31 30.08 -14.69
C THR A 453 5.56 29.16 -15.89
N ARG A 454 5.67 29.71 -17.09
CA ARG A 454 5.85 28.95 -18.35
C ARG A 454 7.33 28.77 -18.71
N GLY A 455 8.23 29.45 -18.00
CA GLY A 455 9.66 29.43 -18.26
C GLY A 455 10.04 30.18 -19.54
N GLY A 456 11.26 29.95 -20.02
CA GLY A 456 11.80 30.61 -21.21
C GLY A 456 12.55 31.90 -20.88
N VAL A 457 13.05 32.56 -21.94
CA VAL A 457 13.66 33.91 -21.87
C VAL A 457 12.60 34.88 -22.43
N SER A 458 12.20 35.84 -21.61
CA SER A 458 11.20 36.87 -21.93
C SER A 458 11.80 38.03 -22.73
#